data_34e6d64d49910e574856ec6ab769d747
#
_entry.id   34e6d64d49910e574856ec6ab769d747
#
_cell.length_a   1.000
_cell.length_b   1.000
_cell.length_c   1.000
_cell.angle_alpha   90.00
_cell.angle_beta   90.00
_cell.angle_gamma   90.00
#
_symmetry.space_group_name_H-M   'P 1'
#
loop_
_entity.id
_entity.type
_entity.pdbx_description
1 polymer ?
#
loop_
_entity_poly.entity_id
_entity_poly.type
_entity_poly.pdbx_seq_one_letter_code
_entity_poly.pdbx_strand_id
1 'polypeptide(L)'
;MLNRDSVVAVLIGLLMWSLIGQVDADDGADLVGSIQPTRSSPTDLEVTGPFPNGRTNGFIPRERLMALPLTVVTNSMDLARKAPAVYRGIPLPQLRLLLGLNVSNADTLFAVCSDGYSKEFTADYLEAFHSILILEIDGAGPEAWGRSKLTGLPMSPYYINAADFRPRADQTVLGRPEPLHFPYSVVRIEFRTAATTLDRIRLTGDASKLARQGQEIAIRECFGCHGHADFGGTLSGRPWLLIKTWASNTNYFRKYVVKPKSLQPTSKMPAFTDLEPQVLDALQAYFRELRVSNAPR
;
A
#
# COMPACT_ATOMS: atom_id res chain seq x y z
N MET A 1 -5.74 -6.90 43.52
CA MET A 1 -6.85 -7.86 43.35
C MET A 1 -7.36 -7.69 41.92
N LEU A 2 -6.90 -8.54 40.99
CA LEU A 2 -7.38 -8.56 39.61
C LEU A 2 -8.72 -9.30 39.56
N ASN A 3 -9.71 -8.65 38.99
CA ASN A 3 -11.09 -9.13 38.93
C ASN A 3 -11.14 -10.35 38.00
N ARG A 4 -11.74 -11.48 38.44
CA ARG A 4 -11.84 -12.76 37.71
C ARG A 4 -12.52 -12.59 36.34
N ASP A 5 -13.34 -11.60 36.17
CA ASP A 5 -14.08 -11.34 34.92
C ASP A 5 -13.20 -10.77 33.79
N SER A 6 -12.09 -10.11 34.14
CA SER A 6 -11.11 -9.59 33.15
C SER A 6 -10.24 -10.70 32.54
N VAL A 7 -10.03 -11.81 33.24
CA VAL A 7 -9.21 -12.93 32.76
C VAL A 7 -9.98 -13.80 31.76
N VAL A 8 -11.30 -13.92 31.95
CA VAL A 8 -12.16 -14.71 31.05
C VAL A 8 -12.31 -14.01 29.69
N ALA A 9 -12.41 -12.68 29.65
CA ALA A 9 -12.53 -11.93 28.40
C ALA A 9 -11.27 -12.00 27.53
N VAL A 10 -10.08 -12.04 28.15
CA VAL A 10 -8.79 -12.18 27.44
C VAL A 10 -8.59 -13.60 26.90
N LEU A 11 -9.05 -14.62 27.63
CA LEU A 11 -8.95 -16.03 27.19
C LEU A 11 -9.92 -16.37 26.05
N ILE A 12 -11.10 -15.76 26.02
CA ILE A 12 -12.07 -15.93 24.91
C ILE A 12 -11.56 -15.23 23.65
N GLY A 13 -10.91 -14.08 23.76
CA GLY A 13 -10.28 -13.39 22.65
C GLY A 13 -9.14 -14.18 21.99
N LEU A 14 -8.32 -14.85 22.78
CA LEU A 14 -7.21 -15.68 22.28
C LEU A 14 -7.68 -17.03 21.68
N LEU A 15 -8.79 -17.59 22.15
CA LEU A 15 -9.36 -18.84 21.61
C LEU A 15 -10.13 -18.64 20.30
N MET A 16 -10.64 -17.45 20.02
CA MET A 16 -11.30 -17.13 18.73
C MET A 16 -10.29 -16.95 17.60
N TRP A 17 -9.02 -16.65 17.90
CA TRP A 17 -7.96 -16.50 16.88
C TRP A 17 -7.32 -17.83 16.47
N SER A 18 -7.37 -18.86 17.31
CA SER A 18 -6.88 -20.21 16.97
C SER A 18 -7.85 -21.03 16.09
N LEU A 19 -9.02 -20.50 15.80
CA LEU A 19 -10.03 -21.05 14.89
C LEU A 19 -10.04 -20.38 13.48
N ILE A 20 -8.98 -19.65 13.13
CA ILE A 20 -8.68 -19.46 11.71
C ILE A 20 -8.22 -20.84 11.23
N GLY A 21 -9.19 -21.64 10.81
CA GLY A 21 -9.01 -22.99 10.35
C GLY A 21 -7.82 -23.03 9.38
N GLN A 22 -6.96 -24.00 9.55
CA GLN A 22 -6.13 -24.45 8.46
C GLN A 22 -7.11 -24.70 7.30
N VAL A 23 -7.13 -23.76 6.34
CA VAL A 23 -7.77 -24.00 5.03
C VAL A 23 -6.95 -25.13 4.46
N ASP A 24 -7.55 -26.32 4.42
CA ASP A 24 -6.95 -27.45 3.72
C ASP A 24 -6.61 -26.96 2.31
N ALA A 25 -5.37 -27.13 1.92
CA ALA A 25 -4.82 -26.62 0.65
C ALA A 25 -5.52 -27.20 -0.58
N ASP A 26 -6.49 -28.10 -0.39
CA ASP A 26 -7.18 -28.84 -1.45
C ASP A 26 -8.53 -28.20 -1.86
N ASP A 27 -9.10 -27.27 -1.07
CA ASP A 27 -10.30 -26.50 -1.42
C ASP A 27 -10.00 -25.06 -1.89
N GLY A 28 -8.73 -24.67 -1.91
CA GLY A 28 -8.28 -23.42 -2.51
C GLY A 28 -8.37 -23.52 -4.01
N ALA A 29 -9.49 -23.06 -4.60
CA ALA A 29 -9.62 -22.90 -6.05
C ALA A 29 -8.27 -22.42 -6.61
N ASP A 30 -7.69 -23.15 -7.56
CA ASP A 30 -6.43 -22.78 -8.22
C ASP A 30 -6.56 -21.38 -8.85
N LEU A 31 -6.27 -20.37 -8.04
CA LEU A 31 -6.38 -18.99 -8.49
C LEU A 31 -5.33 -18.70 -9.56
N VAL A 32 -4.19 -19.40 -9.53
CA VAL A 32 -3.13 -19.33 -10.55
C VAL A 32 -3.65 -19.82 -11.90
N GLY A 33 -4.41 -20.92 -11.93
CA GLY A 33 -5.03 -21.45 -13.14
C GLY A 33 -6.13 -20.54 -13.70
N SER A 34 -6.70 -19.68 -12.89
CA SER A 34 -7.74 -18.72 -13.32
C SER A 34 -7.19 -17.40 -13.88
N ILE A 35 -5.86 -17.18 -13.87
CA ILE A 35 -5.24 -15.99 -14.45
C ILE A 35 -5.40 -16.03 -15.98
N GLN A 36 -6.12 -15.06 -16.53
CA GLN A 36 -6.37 -14.91 -17.97
C GLN A 36 -5.35 -13.97 -18.61
N PRO A 37 -4.95 -14.15 -19.87
CA PRO A 37 -4.01 -13.28 -20.55
C PRO A 37 -4.60 -11.93 -20.92
N THR A 38 -5.94 -11.83 -21.04
CA THR A 38 -6.65 -10.63 -21.46
C THR A 38 -7.75 -10.29 -20.47
N ARG A 39 -8.02 -9.01 -20.29
CA ARG A 39 -9.12 -8.50 -19.48
C ARG A 39 -10.44 -8.77 -20.20
N SER A 40 -11.40 -9.37 -19.54
CA SER A 40 -12.77 -9.63 -20.05
C SER A 40 -13.79 -8.66 -19.45
N SER A 41 -13.52 -8.09 -18.28
CA SER A 41 -14.40 -7.13 -17.61
C SER A 41 -13.59 -5.96 -17.02
N PRO A 42 -14.15 -4.75 -16.93
CA PRO A 42 -13.54 -3.64 -16.22
C PRO A 42 -13.24 -3.92 -14.74
N THR A 43 -13.91 -4.90 -14.16
CA THR A 43 -13.74 -5.33 -12.77
C THR A 43 -12.74 -6.49 -12.61
N ASP A 44 -12.12 -6.98 -13.67
CA ASP A 44 -11.06 -7.99 -13.55
C ASP A 44 -9.83 -7.35 -12.90
N LEU A 45 -9.30 -8.02 -11.87
CA LEU A 45 -8.09 -7.57 -11.19
C LEU A 45 -6.86 -7.92 -12.00
N GLU A 46 -6.12 -6.93 -12.45
CA GLU A 46 -4.80 -7.18 -13.03
C GLU A 46 -3.82 -7.59 -11.93
N VAL A 47 -3.04 -8.64 -12.19
CA VAL A 47 -1.99 -9.09 -11.28
C VAL A 47 -0.69 -9.26 -12.04
N THR A 48 0.42 -8.87 -11.41
CA THR A 48 1.77 -9.12 -11.93
C THR A 48 2.64 -9.74 -10.83
N GLY A 49 3.52 -10.65 -11.21
CA GLY A 49 4.40 -11.34 -10.27
C GLY A 49 5.04 -12.60 -10.87
N PRO A 50 5.95 -13.24 -10.14
CA PRO A 50 6.62 -14.47 -10.58
C PRO A 50 5.73 -15.69 -10.27
N PHE A 51 4.61 -15.86 -11.00
CA PHE A 51 3.65 -16.94 -10.73
C PHE A 51 4.22 -18.31 -11.08
N PRO A 52 3.83 -19.39 -10.34
CA PRO A 52 4.38 -20.75 -10.53
C PRO A 52 4.19 -21.33 -11.93
N ASN A 53 3.13 -20.89 -12.66
CA ASN A 53 2.84 -21.33 -14.03
C ASN A 53 3.72 -20.64 -15.11
N GLY A 54 4.74 -19.89 -14.70
CA GLY A 54 5.64 -19.14 -15.58
C GLY A 54 5.07 -17.84 -16.15
N ARG A 55 3.81 -17.50 -15.85
CA ARG A 55 3.26 -16.19 -16.20
C ARG A 55 3.85 -15.12 -15.30
N THR A 56 3.94 -13.90 -15.82
CA THR A 56 4.39 -12.74 -15.07
C THR A 56 3.30 -11.68 -14.93
N ASN A 57 2.19 -11.81 -15.68
CA ASN A 57 1.04 -10.90 -15.64
C ASN A 57 -0.23 -11.62 -16.11
N GLY A 58 -1.36 -11.01 -15.81
CA GLY A 58 -2.67 -11.42 -16.28
C GLY A 58 -3.81 -10.81 -15.46
N PHE A 59 -5.00 -11.32 -15.68
CA PHE A 59 -6.23 -10.81 -15.09
C PHE A 59 -6.98 -11.91 -14.36
N ILE A 60 -7.42 -11.63 -13.15
CA ILE A 60 -8.28 -12.52 -12.37
C ILE A 60 -9.72 -12.00 -12.50
N PRO A 61 -10.65 -12.78 -13.07
CA PRO A 61 -12.05 -12.41 -13.11
C PRO A 61 -12.59 -12.18 -11.68
N ARG A 62 -13.40 -11.12 -11.52
CA ARG A 62 -13.94 -10.76 -10.20
C ARG A 62 -14.75 -11.92 -9.57
N GLU A 63 -15.50 -12.66 -10.36
CA GLU A 63 -16.30 -13.81 -9.91
C GLU A 63 -15.42 -14.91 -9.28
N ARG A 64 -14.18 -15.07 -9.74
CA ARG A 64 -13.22 -16.01 -9.16
C ARG A 64 -12.76 -15.56 -7.77
N LEU A 65 -12.55 -14.25 -7.60
CA LEU A 65 -12.24 -13.67 -6.29
C LEU A 65 -13.41 -13.77 -5.32
N MET A 66 -14.63 -13.56 -5.80
CA MET A 66 -15.85 -13.67 -5.01
C MET A 66 -16.18 -15.11 -4.60
N ALA A 67 -15.70 -16.11 -5.33
CA ALA A 67 -15.88 -17.54 -5.01
C ALA A 67 -14.93 -18.02 -3.89
N LEU A 68 -13.92 -17.24 -3.52
CA LEU A 68 -13.00 -17.59 -2.43
C LEU A 68 -13.67 -17.41 -1.06
N PRO A 69 -13.17 -18.08 -0.01
CA PRO A 69 -13.55 -17.78 1.37
C PRO A 69 -13.21 -16.32 1.70
N LEU A 70 -14.22 -15.49 1.89
CA LEU A 70 -14.04 -14.07 2.17
C LEU A 70 -14.00 -13.80 3.67
N THR A 71 -13.04 -12.99 4.09
CA THR A 71 -12.95 -12.47 5.47
C THR A 71 -13.89 -11.27 5.62
N VAL A 72 -14.60 -11.21 6.74
CA VAL A 72 -15.42 -10.06 7.15
C VAL A 72 -14.66 -9.23 8.16
N VAL A 73 -14.57 -7.94 7.92
CA VAL A 73 -13.85 -6.98 8.76
C VAL A 73 -14.73 -5.76 9.00
N THR A 74 -14.89 -5.37 10.27
CA THR A 74 -15.55 -4.11 10.63
C THR A 74 -14.49 -3.02 10.83
N ASN A 75 -14.68 -1.89 10.16
CA ASN A 75 -13.88 -0.69 10.34
C ASN A 75 -14.76 0.37 11.02
N SER A 76 -14.35 0.84 12.19
CA SER A 76 -15.11 1.80 12.99
C SER A 76 -15.17 3.18 12.35
N MET A 77 -14.21 3.54 11.51
CA MET A 77 -14.14 4.80 10.78
C MET A 77 -13.33 4.65 9.49
N ASP A 78 -14.01 4.39 8.39
CA ASP A 78 -13.39 4.44 7.05
C ASP A 78 -13.11 5.90 6.68
N LEU A 79 -11.84 6.24 6.55
CA LEU A 79 -11.40 7.61 6.25
C LEU A 79 -11.87 8.08 4.87
N ALA A 80 -11.90 7.19 3.86
CA ALA A 80 -12.36 7.55 2.53
C ALA A 80 -13.86 7.83 2.47
N ARG A 81 -14.65 7.16 3.31
CA ARG A 81 -16.12 7.32 3.40
C ARG A 81 -16.54 8.28 4.50
N LYS A 82 -15.68 8.53 5.49
CA LYS A 82 -15.98 9.27 6.74
C LYS A 82 -17.19 8.66 7.50
N ALA A 83 -17.23 7.33 7.56
CA ALA A 83 -18.29 6.55 8.20
C ALA A 83 -17.76 5.15 8.56
N PRO A 84 -18.37 4.45 9.52
CA PRO A 84 -18.12 3.03 9.73
C PRO A 84 -18.41 2.21 8.46
N ALA A 85 -17.78 1.05 8.33
CA ALA A 85 -17.98 0.15 7.22
C ALA A 85 -17.76 -1.30 7.62
N VAL A 86 -18.51 -2.21 6.98
CA VAL A 86 -18.27 -3.65 7.03
C VAL A 86 -17.70 -4.07 5.67
N TYR A 87 -16.47 -4.58 5.68
CA TYR A 87 -15.80 -5.06 4.48
C TYR A 87 -15.94 -6.58 4.37
N ARG A 88 -16.14 -7.07 3.15
CA ARG A 88 -15.88 -8.47 2.78
C ARG A 88 -14.80 -8.50 1.71
N GLY A 89 -13.80 -9.36 1.90
CA GLY A 89 -12.67 -9.39 0.97
C GLY A 89 -11.62 -10.42 1.35
N ILE A 90 -10.46 -10.29 0.73
CA ILE A 90 -9.36 -11.25 0.84
C ILE A 90 -8.18 -10.55 1.54
N PRO A 91 -7.68 -11.05 2.68
CA PRO A 91 -6.43 -10.56 3.26
C PRO A 91 -5.29 -10.62 2.24
N LEU A 92 -4.52 -9.53 2.12
CA LEU A 92 -3.45 -9.48 1.11
C LEU A 92 -2.40 -10.58 1.27
N PRO A 93 -1.98 -11.00 2.49
CA PRO A 93 -1.13 -12.18 2.65
C PRO A 93 -1.75 -13.47 2.11
N GLN A 94 -3.07 -13.65 2.28
CA GLN A 94 -3.79 -14.82 1.76
C GLN A 94 -3.87 -14.76 0.22
N LEU A 95 -4.15 -13.60 -0.36
CA LEU A 95 -4.14 -13.43 -1.83
C LEU A 95 -2.78 -13.83 -2.43
N ARG A 96 -1.68 -13.41 -1.78
CA ARG A 96 -0.33 -13.81 -2.19
C ARG A 96 -0.17 -15.33 -2.20
N LEU A 97 -0.58 -16.02 -1.13
CA LEU A 97 -0.49 -17.48 -1.02
C LEU A 97 -1.36 -18.21 -2.05
N LEU A 98 -2.59 -17.74 -2.29
CA LEU A 98 -3.50 -18.29 -3.30
C LEU A 98 -2.95 -18.16 -4.73
N LEU A 99 -2.05 -17.19 -4.95
CA LEU A 99 -1.32 -17.02 -6.22
C LEU A 99 -0.01 -17.83 -6.25
N GLY A 100 0.21 -18.75 -5.32
CA GLY A 100 1.41 -19.58 -5.24
C GLY A 100 2.69 -18.81 -4.91
N LEU A 101 2.56 -17.60 -4.34
CA LEU A 101 3.67 -16.74 -3.98
C LEU A 101 3.92 -16.77 -2.46
N ASN A 102 5.16 -16.54 -2.07
CA ASN A 102 5.57 -16.48 -0.68
C ASN A 102 6.48 -15.27 -0.41
N VAL A 103 6.88 -15.05 0.84
CA VAL A 103 7.71 -13.90 1.23
C VAL A 103 9.07 -13.92 0.53
N SER A 104 9.64 -15.09 0.21
CA SER A 104 10.96 -15.15 -0.42
C SER A 104 10.98 -14.67 -1.88
N ASN A 105 9.85 -14.73 -2.58
CA ASN A 105 9.71 -14.28 -3.96
C ASN A 105 8.78 -13.08 -4.16
N ALA A 106 8.02 -12.69 -3.11
CA ALA A 106 7.07 -11.58 -3.13
C ALA A 106 6.89 -10.97 -1.72
N ASP A 107 7.96 -10.38 -1.16
CA ASP A 107 7.94 -9.74 0.16
C ASP A 107 7.29 -8.35 0.14
N THR A 108 7.09 -7.80 -1.04
CA THR A 108 6.49 -6.48 -1.26
C THR A 108 5.43 -6.57 -2.34
N LEU A 109 4.30 -5.92 -2.13
CA LEU A 109 3.31 -5.72 -3.18
C LEU A 109 3.01 -4.24 -3.38
N PHE A 110 2.60 -3.88 -4.58
CA PHE A 110 2.13 -2.54 -4.92
C PHE A 110 0.67 -2.61 -5.36
N ALA A 111 -0.17 -1.80 -4.73
CA ALA A 111 -1.54 -1.58 -5.19
C ALA A 111 -1.55 -0.36 -6.11
N VAL A 112 -1.81 -0.58 -7.39
CA VAL A 112 -1.80 0.46 -8.42
C VAL A 112 -3.24 0.89 -8.69
N CYS A 113 -3.49 2.19 -8.55
CA CYS A 113 -4.78 2.82 -8.76
C CYS A 113 -4.95 3.31 -10.21
N SER A 114 -6.20 3.49 -10.63
CA SER A 114 -6.54 3.91 -11.99
C SER A 114 -6.02 5.30 -12.37
N ASP A 115 -5.71 6.15 -11.39
CA ASP A 115 -5.15 7.50 -11.59
C ASP A 115 -3.61 7.52 -11.62
N GLY A 116 -2.96 6.37 -11.45
CA GLY A 116 -1.51 6.22 -11.40
C GLY A 116 -0.90 6.36 -10.00
N TYR A 117 -1.72 6.55 -8.95
CA TYR A 117 -1.24 6.37 -7.57
C TYR A 117 -0.86 4.91 -7.36
N SER A 118 0.20 4.65 -6.59
CA SER A 118 0.60 3.29 -6.25
C SER A 118 1.09 3.23 -4.81
N LYS A 119 0.54 2.32 -4.01
CA LYS A 119 0.95 2.17 -2.62
C LYS A 119 1.63 0.83 -2.39
N GLU A 120 2.79 0.90 -1.77
CA GLU A 120 3.55 -0.27 -1.35
C GLU A 120 2.97 -0.87 -0.05
N PHE A 121 3.04 -2.19 0.05
CA PHE A 121 2.75 -2.97 1.24
C PHE A 121 3.90 -3.96 1.42
N THR A 122 4.75 -3.71 2.39
CA THR A 122 5.81 -4.64 2.78
C THR A 122 5.23 -5.80 3.61
N ALA A 123 5.97 -6.92 3.70
CA ALA A 123 5.56 -8.04 4.54
C ALA A 123 5.31 -7.61 5.99
N ASP A 124 6.20 -6.79 6.55
CA ASP A 124 6.09 -6.26 7.92
C ASP A 124 4.84 -5.39 8.10
N TYR A 125 4.50 -4.55 7.09
CA TYR A 125 3.28 -3.77 7.12
C TYR A 125 2.03 -4.65 7.11
N LEU A 126 2.01 -5.66 6.25
CA LEU A 126 0.88 -6.58 6.12
C LEU A 126 0.66 -7.42 7.39
N GLU A 127 1.74 -7.84 8.03
CA GLU A 127 1.70 -8.55 9.31
C GLU A 127 1.17 -7.64 10.43
N ALA A 128 1.63 -6.39 10.48
CA ALA A 128 1.26 -5.45 11.53
C ALA A 128 -0.19 -4.95 11.42
N PHE A 129 -0.71 -4.74 10.21
CA PHE A 129 -1.96 -4.00 9.98
C PHE A 129 -3.05 -4.80 9.28
N HIS A 130 -2.80 -6.04 8.89
CA HIS A 130 -3.81 -6.97 8.35
C HIS A 130 -4.67 -6.39 7.22
N SER A 131 -4.01 -5.79 6.23
CA SER A 131 -4.71 -5.17 5.09
C SER A 131 -5.48 -6.18 4.26
N ILE A 132 -6.68 -5.78 3.82
CA ILE A 132 -7.64 -6.60 3.07
C ILE A 132 -7.94 -5.95 1.71
N LEU A 133 -7.94 -6.77 0.64
CA LEU A 133 -8.50 -6.40 -0.65
C LEU A 133 -10.02 -6.52 -0.56
N ILE A 134 -10.71 -5.39 -0.58
CA ILE A 134 -12.14 -5.29 -0.37
C ILE A 134 -12.88 -5.59 -1.68
N LEU A 135 -13.81 -6.51 -1.62
CA LEU A 135 -14.70 -6.92 -2.70
C LEU A 135 -16.12 -6.40 -2.49
N GLU A 136 -16.55 -6.25 -1.24
CA GLU A 136 -17.85 -5.68 -0.88
C GLU A 136 -17.71 -4.73 0.31
N ILE A 137 -18.52 -3.66 0.30
CA ILE A 137 -18.67 -2.71 1.41
C ILE A 137 -20.14 -2.69 1.82
N ASP A 138 -20.44 -2.99 3.08
CA ASP A 138 -21.81 -3.03 3.63
C ASP A 138 -22.74 -3.95 2.80
N GLY A 139 -22.20 -5.05 2.27
CA GLY A 139 -22.90 -6.02 1.42
C GLY A 139 -23.09 -5.59 -0.04
N ALA A 140 -22.54 -4.42 -0.44
CA ALA A 140 -22.68 -3.90 -1.80
C ALA A 140 -21.38 -4.05 -2.61
N GLY A 141 -21.52 -4.31 -3.91
CA GLY A 141 -20.42 -4.36 -4.87
C GLY A 141 -19.90 -2.98 -5.28
N PRO A 142 -18.82 -2.94 -6.11
CA PRO A 142 -18.09 -1.72 -6.44
C PRO A 142 -18.93 -0.65 -7.16
N GLU A 143 -20.00 -1.03 -7.84
CA GLU A 143 -20.93 -0.12 -8.52
C GLU A 143 -21.68 0.81 -7.56
N ALA A 144 -21.82 0.40 -6.29
CA ALA A 144 -22.52 1.16 -5.25
C ALA A 144 -21.58 1.95 -4.31
N TRP A 145 -20.24 1.81 -4.42
CA TRP A 145 -19.32 2.43 -3.44
C TRP A 145 -19.22 3.95 -3.55
N GLY A 146 -19.53 4.51 -4.71
CA GLY A 146 -19.49 5.95 -4.95
C GLY A 146 -18.07 6.52 -5.00
N ARG A 147 -17.93 7.73 -4.45
CA ARG A 147 -16.67 8.49 -4.46
C ARG A 147 -16.13 8.70 -3.06
N SER A 148 -14.80 8.71 -2.92
CA SER A 148 -14.11 9.07 -1.69
C SER A 148 -14.47 10.49 -1.26
N LYS A 149 -14.85 10.66 0.00
CA LYS A 149 -15.12 11.99 0.61
C LYS A 149 -13.85 12.78 0.91
N LEU A 150 -12.67 12.16 0.78
CA LEU A 150 -11.40 12.86 0.93
C LEU A 150 -10.97 13.53 -0.37
N THR A 151 -11.13 12.84 -1.50
CA THR A 151 -10.54 13.28 -2.78
C THR A 151 -11.57 13.49 -3.88
N GLY A 152 -12.79 12.97 -3.73
CA GLY A 152 -13.81 12.97 -4.77
C GLY A 152 -13.58 11.95 -5.89
N LEU A 153 -12.53 11.12 -5.83
CA LEU A 153 -12.26 10.09 -6.82
C LEU A 153 -13.14 8.85 -6.61
N PRO A 154 -13.47 8.06 -7.65
CA PRO A 154 -14.19 6.81 -7.51
C PRO A 154 -13.47 5.85 -6.57
N MET A 155 -14.20 5.04 -5.81
CA MET A 155 -13.59 4.03 -4.94
C MET A 155 -13.45 2.67 -5.62
N SER A 156 -14.24 2.40 -6.68
CA SER A 156 -14.21 1.18 -7.48
C SER A 156 -13.01 1.11 -8.44
N PRO A 157 -12.61 -0.09 -8.99
CA PRO A 157 -13.26 -1.39 -8.79
C PRO A 157 -12.85 -2.12 -7.50
N TYR A 158 -11.67 -1.80 -6.92
CA TYR A 158 -11.17 -2.40 -5.69
C TYR A 158 -10.67 -1.34 -4.73
N TYR A 159 -10.72 -1.68 -3.46
CA TYR A 159 -10.27 -0.84 -2.36
C TYR A 159 -9.43 -1.70 -1.40
N ILE A 160 -8.38 -1.16 -0.84
CA ILE A 160 -7.59 -1.81 0.21
C ILE A 160 -7.70 -0.96 1.46
N ASN A 161 -7.95 -1.60 2.60
CA ASN A 161 -7.96 -0.94 3.90
C ASN A 161 -7.61 -1.98 4.98
N ALA A 162 -7.46 -1.53 6.21
CA ALA A 162 -7.32 -2.37 7.39
C ALA A 162 -8.55 -2.21 8.28
N ALA A 163 -8.75 -3.13 9.24
CA ALA A 163 -9.77 -2.99 10.27
C ALA A 163 -9.50 -1.75 11.16
N ASP A 164 -9.30 -1.90 12.41
CA ASP A 164 -8.98 -0.82 13.32
C ASP A 164 -7.47 -0.49 13.26
N PHE A 165 -7.07 0.30 12.28
CA PHE A 165 -5.69 0.76 12.15
C PHE A 165 -5.31 1.61 13.37
N ARG A 166 -4.20 1.24 14.00
CA ARG A 166 -3.60 2.00 15.09
C ARG A 166 -2.12 2.21 14.80
N PRO A 167 -1.67 3.48 14.64
CA PRO A 167 -0.26 3.77 14.46
C PRO A 167 0.57 3.17 15.60
N ARG A 168 1.69 2.56 15.25
CA ARG A 168 2.60 1.95 16.22
C ARG A 168 3.71 2.94 16.58
N ALA A 169 4.02 3.03 17.87
CA ALA A 169 5.06 3.95 18.37
C ALA A 169 6.47 3.57 17.86
N ASP A 170 6.75 2.27 17.71
CA ASP A 170 8.02 1.76 17.20
C ASP A 170 8.24 2.04 15.69
N GLN A 171 7.20 2.43 14.98
CA GLN A 171 7.24 2.81 13.56
C GLN A 171 7.17 4.33 13.35
N THR A 172 7.42 5.10 14.41
CA THR A 172 7.43 6.57 14.34
C THR A 172 8.81 7.09 13.92
N VAL A 173 8.86 7.92 12.88
CA VAL A 173 10.09 8.57 12.39
C VAL A 173 9.93 10.07 12.46
N LEU A 174 10.78 10.76 13.23
CA LEU A 174 10.72 12.21 13.48
C LEU A 174 9.31 12.68 13.88
N GLY A 175 8.66 11.94 14.77
CA GLY A 175 7.31 12.26 15.24
C GLY A 175 6.16 11.86 14.29
N ARG A 176 6.47 11.34 13.11
CA ARG A 176 5.48 10.88 12.13
C ARG A 176 5.29 9.37 12.24
N PRO A 177 4.10 8.90 12.63
CA PRO A 177 3.79 7.46 12.65
C PRO A 177 3.69 6.88 11.24
N GLU A 178 3.73 5.56 11.14
CA GLU A 178 3.36 4.87 9.90
C GLU A 178 1.93 5.25 9.51
N PRO A 179 1.68 5.74 8.28
CA PRO A 179 0.33 6.10 7.86
C PRO A 179 -0.50 4.86 7.52
N LEU A 180 -1.82 4.98 7.67
CA LEU A 180 -2.74 3.98 7.13
C LEU A 180 -2.63 3.94 5.60
N HIS A 181 -2.44 2.75 5.05
CA HIS A 181 -2.48 2.51 3.60
C HIS A 181 -3.90 2.11 3.20
N PHE A 182 -4.58 2.98 2.46
CA PHE A 182 -5.96 2.76 2.02
C PHE A 182 -6.20 3.20 0.57
N PRO A 183 -5.41 2.66 -0.40
CA PRO A 183 -5.61 2.98 -1.81
C PRO A 183 -6.96 2.46 -2.29
N TYR A 184 -7.68 3.29 -3.03
CA TYR A 184 -8.94 2.97 -3.70
C TYR A 184 -8.82 3.19 -5.20
N SER A 185 -9.82 2.76 -5.99
CA SER A 185 -9.70 2.62 -7.45
C SER A 185 -8.53 1.71 -7.84
N VAL A 186 -8.22 0.72 -7.02
CA VAL A 186 -7.14 -0.23 -7.34
C VAL A 186 -7.55 -1.05 -8.55
N VAL A 187 -6.67 -1.11 -9.55
CA VAL A 187 -6.90 -1.85 -10.81
C VAL A 187 -5.87 -2.95 -11.01
N ARG A 188 -4.72 -2.87 -10.32
CA ARG A 188 -3.64 -3.85 -10.41
C ARG A 188 -2.96 -4.05 -9.07
N ILE A 189 -2.56 -5.31 -8.80
CA ILE A 189 -1.64 -5.65 -7.71
C ILE A 189 -0.38 -6.25 -8.31
N GLU A 190 0.77 -5.67 -7.96
CA GLU A 190 2.09 -6.14 -8.39
C GLU A 190 2.79 -6.80 -7.22
N PHE A 191 3.15 -8.06 -7.39
CA PHE A 191 3.93 -8.83 -6.42
C PHE A 191 5.41 -8.78 -6.83
N ARG A 192 6.24 -8.20 -5.97
CA ARG A 192 7.66 -7.96 -6.22
C ARG A 192 8.48 -8.27 -4.97
N THR A 193 9.80 -8.17 -5.07
CA THR A 193 10.68 -8.19 -3.91
C THR A 193 11.20 -6.77 -3.62
N ALA A 194 11.49 -6.48 -2.35
CA ALA A 194 12.13 -5.23 -1.97
C ALA A 194 13.47 -5.05 -2.69
N ALA A 195 14.22 -6.14 -2.88
CA ALA A 195 15.49 -6.13 -3.61
C ALA A 195 15.38 -5.60 -5.05
N THR A 196 14.28 -5.88 -5.73
CA THR A 196 14.06 -5.40 -7.11
C THR A 196 13.38 -4.02 -7.18
N THR A 197 12.92 -3.49 -6.04
CA THR A 197 12.15 -2.25 -5.96
C THR A 197 12.72 -1.28 -4.93
N LEU A 198 12.21 -1.32 -3.69
CA LEU A 198 12.55 -0.35 -2.65
C LEU A 198 14.05 -0.25 -2.35
N ASP A 199 14.78 -1.38 -2.42
CA ASP A 199 16.23 -1.36 -2.18
C ASP A 199 16.99 -0.57 -3.24
N ARG A 200 16.44 -0.39 -4.44
CA ARG A 200 17.02 0.45 -5.50
C ARG A 200 16.99 1.95 -5.20
N ILE A 201 16.12 2.36 -4.29
CA ILE A 201 15.99 3.75 -3.84
C ILE A 201 16.40 3.93 -2.37
N ARG A 202 16.88 2.86 -1.73
CA ARG A 202 17.44 2.93 -0.37
C ARG A 202 18.87 3.47 -0.37
N LEU A 203 19.18 4.15 0.71
CA LEU A 203 20.56 4.58 0.99
C LEU A 203 21.40 3.39 1.43
N THR A 204 22.64 3.38 1.00
CA THR A 204 23.62 2.34 1.35
C THR A 204 24.79 2.92 2.16
N GLY A 205 25.55 2.05 2.81
CA GLY A 205 26.84 2.39 3.42
C GLY A 205 26.74 3.44 4.53
N ASP A 206 27.47 4.52 4.34
CA ASP A 206 27.76 5.59 5.29
C ASP A 206 26.76 6.75 5.31
N ALA A 207 25.58 6.55 4.74
CA ALA A 207 24.54 7.58 4.71
C ALA A 207 24.22 8.10 6.13
N SER A 208 23.99 9.41 6.24
CA SER A 208 23.71 10.06 7.51
C SER A 208 22.42 9.54 8.15
N LYS A 209 22.35 9.57 9.49
CA LYS A 209 21.13 9.21 10.22
C LYS A 209 19.93 10.04 9.75
N LEU A 210 20.15 11.33 9.51
CA LEU A 210 19.12 12.25 9.05
C LEU A 210 18.58 11.83 7.66
N ALA A 211 19.47 11.48 6.73
CA ALA A 211 19.08 11.01 5.41
C ALA A 211 18.28 9.68 5.47
N ARG A 212 18.66 8.75 6.35
CA ARG A 212 17.91 7.50 6.55
C ARG A 212 16.49 7.77 7.07
N GLN A 213 16.33 8.68 8.02
CA GLN A 213 15.02 9.11 8.50
C GLN A 213 14.19 9.76 7.36
N GLY A 214 14.85 10.56 6.53
CA GLY A 214 14.23 11.16 5.33
C GLY A 214 13.82 10.12 4.29
N GLN A 215 14.59 9.05 4.12
CA GLN A 215 14.26 7.92 3.26
C GLN A 215 12.96 7.26 3.69
N GLU A 216 12.82 6.93 4.97
CA GLU A 216 11.60 6.29 5.48
C GLU A 216 10.37 7.16 5.23
N ILE A 217 10.47 8.46 5.55
CA ILE A 217 9.37 9.40 5.33
C ILE A 217 9.06 9.57 3.84
N ALA A 218 10.10 9.68 2.99
CA ALA A 218 9.92 9.85 1.56
C ALA A 218 9.20 8.64 0.91
N ILE A 219 9.59 7.41 1.29
CA ILE A 219 8.92 6.19 0.81
C ILE A 219 7.46 6.20 1.27
N ARG A 220 7.20 6.45 2.54
CA ARG A 220 5.84 6.43 3.11
C ARG A 220 4.89 7.48 2.51
N GLU A 221 5.39 8.70 2.26
CA GLU A 221 4.55 9.86 1.97
C GLU A 221 4.60 10.30 0.50
N CYS A 222 5.71 10.08 -0.19
CA CYS A 222 5.92 10.64 -1.53
C CYS A 222 5.89 9.59 -2.63
N PHE A 223 6.29 8.34 -2.32
CA PHE A 223 6.51 7.30 -3.32
C PHE A 223 5.21 6.86 -4.01
N GLY A 224 4.07 7.00 -3.36
CA GLY A 224 2.77 6.69 -3.94
C GLY A 224 2.40 7.53 -5.17
N CYS A 225 2.99 8.72 -5.30
CA CYS A 225 2.79 9.61 -6.46
C CYS A 225 4.04 9.72 -7.34
N HIS A 226 5.23 9.52 -6.78
CA HIS A 226 6.53 9.74 -7.41
C HIS A 226 7.31 8.43 -7.49
N GLY A 227 7.04 7.61 -8.47
CA GLY A 227 7.73 6.33 -8.63
C GLY A 227 9.14 6.44 -9.20
N HIS A 228 9.83 5.30 -9.24
CA HIS A 228 11.15 5.13 -9.80
C HIS A 228 11.15 4.03 -10.85
N ALA A 229 11.61 4.31 -12.06
CA ALA A 229 11.64 3.37 -13.17
C ALA A 229 10.25 2.73 -13.43
N ASP A 230 10.09 1.44 -13.17
CA ASP A 230 8.91 0.63 -13.45
C ASP A 230 8.09 0.29 -12.18
N PHE A 231 8.33 0.97 -11.04
CA PHE A 231 7.61 0.73 -9.79
C PHE A 231 7.32 2.03 -9.02
N GLY A 232 6.32 1.97 -8.14
CA GLY A 232 5.78 3.15 -7.45
C GLY A 232 4.80 3.95 -8.31
N GLY A 233 4.39 5.12 -7.82
CA GLY A 233 3.35 5.93 -8.46
C GLY A 233 3.81 6.71 -9.68
N THR A 234 2.89 6.87 -10.64
CA THR A 234 3.09 7.71 -11.83
C THR A 234 2.19 8.94 -11.85
N LEU A 235 1.35 9.11 -10.82
CA LEU A 235 0.34 10.18 -10.72
C LEU A 235 0.92 11.58 -10.93
N SER A 236 2.12 11.84 -10.41
CA SER A 236 2.74 13.15 -10.51
C SER A 236 3.34 13.46 -11.91
N GLY A 237 3.58 12.43 -12.73
CA GLY A 237 4.38 12.52 -13.95
C GLY A 237 5.83 12.95 -13.71
N ARG A 238 6.31 12.94 -12.47
CA ARG A 238 7.63 13.40 -12.05
C ARG A 238 8.34 12.30 -11.29
N PRO A 239 9.32 11.62 -11.93
CA PRO A 239 9.99 10.48 -11.36
C PRO A 239 10.86 10.87 -10.17
N TRP A 240 11.13 9.89 -9.31
CA TRP A 240 11.92 10.00 -8.08
C TRP A 240 13.25 10.74 -8.27
N LEU A 241 13.95 10.48 -9.38
CA LEU A 241 15.23 11.13 -9.68
C LEU A 241 15.13 12.64 -9.96
N LEU A 242 14.01 13.10 -10.47
CA LEU A 242 13.80 14.53 -10.66
C LEU A 242 13.70 15.28 -9.34
N ILE A 243 13.13 14.65 -8.30
CA ILE A 243 13.07 15.21 -6.96
C ILE A 243 14.50 15.38 -6.40
N LYS A 244 15.39 14.41 -6.65
CA LYS A 244 16.80 14.52 -6.28
C LYS A 244 17.45 15.78 -6.86
N THR A 245 17.20 16.07 -8.12
CA THR A 245 17.71 17.27 -8.78
C THR A 245 17.22 18.55 -8.09
N TRP A 246 15.94 18.60 -7.71
CA TRP A 246 15.37 19.75 -7.02
C TRP A 246 15.84 19.88 -5.57
N ALA A 247 16.13 18.78 -4.90
CA ALA A 247 16.65 18.80 -3.53
C ALA A 247 18.03 19.46 -3.41
N SER A 248 18.77 19.67 -4.51
CA SER A 248 19.99 20.46 -4.52
C SER A 248 19.75 21.94 -4.20
N ASN A 249 18.57 22.47 -4.53
CA ASN A 249 18.16 23.84 -4.16
C ASN A 249 17.23 23.80 -2.96
N THR A 250 17.76 24.13 -1.77
CA THR A 250 17.05 24.03 -0.49
C THR A 250 15.76 24.85 -0.47
N ASN A 251 15.84 26.11 -0.88
CA ASN A 251 14.69 27.03 -0.80
C ASN A 251 13.57 26.58 -1.75
N TYR A 252 13.93 26.17 -2.98
CA TYR A 252 12.96 25.67 -3.94
C TYR A 252 12.28 24.39 -3.46
N PHE A 253 13.09 23.39 -3.02
CA PHE A 253 12.57 22.10 -2.57
C PHE A 253 11.58 22.25 -1.42
N ARG A 254 11.98 22.95 -0.34
CA ARG A 254 11.12 23.14 0.84
C ARG A 254 9.84 23.91 0.49
N LYS A 255 9.97 25.01 -0.25
CA LYS A 255 8.81 25.81 -0.66
C LYS A 255 7.86 24.99 -1.52
N TYR A 256 8.39 24.15 -2.44
CA TYR A 256 7.58 23.32 -3.31
C TYR A 256 6.85 22.22 -2.52
N VAL A 257 7.49 21.56 -1.56
CA VAL A 257 6.85 20.54 -0.71
C VAL A 257 5.73 21.16 0.14
N VAL A 258 6.01 22.28 0.80
CA VAL A 258 5.04 22.90 1.74
C VAL A 258 3.90 23.61 1.00
N LYS A 259 4.19 24.31 -0.09
CA LYS A 259 3.22 25.13 -0.85
C LYS A 259 3.42 25.02 -2.35
N PRO A 260 3.17 23.84 -2.97
CA PRO A 260 3.52 23.60 -4.40
C PRO A 260 2.85 24.61 -5.34
N LYS A 261 1.61 24.98 -5.10
CA LYS A 261 0.88 25.97 -5.93
C LYS A 261 1.44 27.39 -5.86
N SER A 262 2.26 27.71 -4.86
CA SER A 262 2.94 29.01 -4.80
C SER A 262 4.07 29.15 -5.81
N LEU A 263 4.63 28.05 -6.29
CA LEU A 263 5.67 27.99 -7.32
C LEU A 263 5.12 27.53 -8.67
N GLN A 264 4.12 26.66 -8.65
CA GLN A 264 3.43 26.14 -9.84
C GLN A 264 1.92 26.12 -9.59
N PRO A 265 1.17 27.14 -10.03
CA PRO A 265 -0.28 27.25 -9.74
C PRO A 265 -1.12 26.05 -10.18
N THR A 266 -0.70 25.35 -11.26
CA THR A 266 -1.36 24.17 -11.81
C THR A 266 -0.94 22.86 -11.13
N SER A 267 -0.07 22.90 -10.11
CA SER A 267 0.38 21.71 -9.41
C SER A 267 -0.77 20.94 -8.79
N LYS A 268 -0.81 19.63 -9.03
CA LYS A 268 -1.71 18.66 -8.37
C LYS A 268 -1.13 18.08 -7.10
N MET A 269 0.15 18.36 -6.79
CA MET A 269 0.78 17.91 -5.55
C MET A 269 0.05 18.52 -4.36
N PRO A 270 -0.34 17.73 -3.33
CA PRO A 270 -0.89 18.27 -2.10
C PRO A 270 0.13 19.15 -1.38
N ALA A 271 -0.34 20.10 -0.59
CA ALA A 271 0.51 20.91 0.28
C ALA A 271 0.76 20.13 1.57
N PHE A 272 2.01 19.97 1.96
CA PHE A 272 2.42 19.33 3.22
C PHE A 272 2.76 20.42 4.25
N THR A 273 1.75 21.12 4.71
CA THR A 273 1.90 22.26 5.62
C THR A 273 2.17 21.86 7.08
N ASP A 274 2.00 20.61 7.41
CA ASP A 274 2.19 19.99 8.72
C ASP A 274 3.60 19.39 8.93
N LEU A 275 4.49 19.52 7.93
CA LEU A 275 5.86 19.03 8.05
C LEU A 275 6.70 19.99 8.88
N GLU A 276 7.20 19.48 9.99
CA GLU A 276 8.17 20.18 10.82
C GLU A 276 9.48 20.43 10.07
N PRO A 277 10.24 21.51 10.39
CA PRO A 277 11.50 21.84 9.72
C PRO A 277 12.49 20.66 9.67
N GLN A 278 12.61 19.89 10.74
CA GLN A 278 13.49 18.72 10.80
C GLN A 278 13.10 17.61 9.82
N VAL A 279 11.81 17.46 9.52
CA VAL A 279 11.30 16.48 8.53
C VAL A 279 11.70 16.92 7.12
N LEU A 280 11.57 18.22 6.83
CA LEU A 280 12.01 18.81 5.55
C LEU A 280 13.52 18.68 5.36
N ASP A 281 14.31 18.87 6.44
CA ASP A 281 15.76 18.65 6.43
C ASP A 281 16.10 17.19 6.11
N ALA A 282 15.40 16.25 6.75
CA ALA A 282 15.60 14.82 6.55
C ALA A 282 15.25 14.40 5.12
N LEU A 283 14.10 14.84 4.59
CA LEU A 283 13.70 14.58 3.20
C LEU A 283 14.75 15.11 2.22
N GLN A 284 15.22 16.33 2.44
CA GLN A 284 16.23 16.93 1.58
C GLN A 284 17.57 16.19 1.66
N ALA A 285 18.01 15.79 2.87
CA ALA A 285 19.23 15.01 3.06
C ALA A 285 19.14 13.68 2.31
N TYR A 286 18.02 12.98 2.41
CA TYR A 286 17.79 11.74 1.67
C TYR A 286 17.98 11.93 0.17
N PHE A 287 17.24 12.87 -0.44
CA PHE A 287 17.32 13.06 -1.89
C PHE A 287 18.71 13.53 -2.35
N ARG A 288 19.48 14.25 -1.52
CA ARG A 288 20.85 14.64 -1.85
C ARG A 288 21.82 13.45 -1.78
N GLU A 289 21.71 12.62 -0.76
CA GLU A 289 22.59 11.48 -0.55
C GLU A 289 22.22 10.26 -1.41
N LEU A 290 20.98 10.22 -1.96
CA LEU A 290 20.51 9.13 -2.80
C LEU A 290 21.46 8.88 -3.98
N ARG A 291 22.10 7.72 -4.00
CA ARG A 291 22.90 7.23 -5.13
C ARG A 291 22.08 6.17 -5.84
N VAL A 292 21.59 6.49 -7.02
CA VAL A 292 20.90 5.50 -7.83
C VAL A 292 21.93 4.67 -8.55
N SER A 293 21.96 3.38 -8.27
CA SER A 293 22.77 2.48 -9.07
C SER A 293 22.13 2.37 -10.45
N ASN A 294 22.87 2.75 -11.50
CA ASN A 294 22.52 2.45 -12.89
C ASN A 294 22.78 0.96 -13.21
N ALA A 295 22.41 0.04 -12.32
CA ALA A 295 22.50 -1.37 -12.62
C ALA A 295 21.63 -1.65 -13.87
N PRO A 296 22.15 -2.25 -14.90
CA PRO A 296 21.42 -2.55 -16.12
C PRO A 296 20.23 -3.45 -15.80
N ARG A 297 19.17 -3.28 -16.56
CA ARG A 297 17.94 -4.11 -16.56
C ARG A 297 18.24 -5.55 -16.93
#